data_9518b63ac508008811d287f3033a2d94
#
_entry.id   9518b63ac508008811d287f3033a2d94
#
_cell.length_a   1.000
_cell.length_b   1.000
_cell.length_c   1.000
_cell.angle_alpha   90.00
_cell.angle_beta   90.00
_cell.angle_gamma   90.00
#
_symmetry.space_group_name_H-M   'P 1'
#
loop_
_entity.id
_entity.type
_entity.pdbx_description
1 polymer ?
#
loop_
_entity_poly.entity_id
_entity_poly.type
_entity_poly.pdbx_seq_one_letter_code
_entity_poly.pdbx_strand_id
1 'polypeptide(L)'
;MTTNSSSYELEHELRYRLPKSVFVNLLTSPYKPFTIADRVIIRQLWTYNDGISRSRIRELVDNNGNTTYTACTKYKLDKDNQIEFERPILPAEFASVRSLYPNTVFDEKVRFYILTKESPNIYFVVDLRATSDEAVVEIECGRDTLVKIPKWITENALKK
;
A
#
# COMPACT_ATOMS: atom_id res chain seq x y z
N MET A 1 -1.68 29.48 -6.72
CA MET A 1 -2.71 28.56 -7.12
C MET A 1 -3.07 27.65 -5.99
N THR A 2 -4.30 27.51 -5.77
CA THR A 2 -4.71 26.50 -4.82
C THR A 2 -4.56 25.17 -5.47
N THR A 3 -3.70 24.42 -4.93
CA THR A 3 -3.65 23.07 -5.36
C THR A 3 -4.92 22.42 -4.94
N ASN A 4 -5.71 22.11 -5.87
CA ASN A 4 -6.73 21.16 -5.58
C ASN A 4 -6.04 19.89 -5.17
N SER A 5 -6.26 19.49 -3.96
CA SER A 5 -5.66 18.31 -3.42
C SER A 5 -6.27 17.01 -3.95
N SER A 6 -7.33 17.09 -4.74
CA SER A 6 -7.91 15.90 -5.37
C SER A 6 -7.24 15.61 -6.70
N SER A 7 -6.86 14.37 -6.91
CA SER A 7 -6.30 13.89 -8.17
C SER A 7 -6.82 12.51 -8.47
N TYR A 8 -6.76 12.11 -9.74
CA TYR A 8 -6.99 10.72 -10.08
C TYR A 8 -5.85 10.19 -10.94
N GLU A 9 -5.60 8.90 -10.82
CA GLU A 9 -4.59 8.20 -11.58
C GLU A 9 -5.15 6.89 -12.12
N LEU A 10 -4.72 6.53 -13.33
CA LEU A 10 -4.93 5.19 -13.84
C LEU A 10 -3.76 4.34 -13.38
N GLU A 11 -4.04 3.42 -12.46
CA GLU A 11 -3.02 2.53 -11.92
C GLU A 11 -3.04 1.19 -12.64
N HIS A 12 -1.83 0.69 -12.93
CA HIS A 12 -1.60 -0.71 -13.24
C HIS A 12 -0.83 -1.31 -12.08
N GLU A 13 -1.44 -2.29 -11.41
CA GLU A 13 -0.90 -2.86 -10.18
C GLU A 13 -0.64 -4.35 -10.36
N LEU A 14 0.58 -4.77 -10.01
CA LEU A 14 0.93 -6.16 -9.85
C LEU A 14 0.95 -6.49 -8.36
N ARG A 15 0.44 -7.65 -7.99
CA ARG A 15 0.30 -8.03 -6.59
C ARG A 15 0.73 -9.47 -6.38
N TYR A 16 1.55 -9.67 -5.33
CA TYR A 16 2.01 -11.00 -4.90
C TYR A 16 1.75 -11.17 -3.42
N ARG A 17 1.43 -12.37 -3.00
CA ARG A 17 1.33 -12.73 -1.59
C ARG A 17 2.42 -13.74 -1.29
N LEU A 18 3.17 -13.52 -0.23
CA LEU A 18 4.25 -14.37 0.23
C LEU A 18 4.01 -14.79 1.66
N PRO A 19 4.57 -15.92 2.12
CA PRO A 19 4.64 -16.14 3.56
C PRO A 19 5.36 -14.98 4.24
N LYS A 20 4.78 -14.45 5.31
CA LYS A 20 5.37 -13.31 6.04
C LYS A 20 6.80 -13.61 6.48
N SER A 21 7.07 -14.85 6.89
CA SER A 21 8.40 -15.29 7.32
C SER A 21 9.48 -15.07 6.26
N VAL A 22 9.15 -15.20 4.99
CA VAL A 22 10.11 -14.95 3.89
C VAL A 22 10.63 -13.53 3.96
N PHE A 23 9.73 -12.56 4.03
CA PHE A 23 10.12 -11.15 4.07
C PHE A 23 10.80 -10.79 5.39
N VAL A 24 10.27 -11.25 6.52
CA VAL A 24 10.85 -10.98 7.85
C VAL A 24 12.28 -11.53 7.94
N ASN A 25 12.53 -12.72 7.41
CA ASN A 25 13.88 -13.29 7.40
C ASN A 25 14.84 -12.47 6.54
N LEU A 26 14.36 -11.94 5.43
CA LEU A 26 15.19 -11.05 4.59
C LEU A 26 15.46 -9.71 5.26
N LEU A 27 14.48 -9.15 5.99
CA LEU A 27 14.67 -7.91 6.75
C LEU A 27 15.77 -8.02 7.79
N THR A 28 15.88 -9.18 8.43
CA THR A 28 16.85 -9.42 9.50
C THR A 28 18.18 -9.97 8.99
N SER A 29 18.26 -10.28 7.70
CA SER A 29 19.49 -10.76 7.09
C SER A 29 20.51 -9.64 6.90
N PRO A 30 21.82 -9.90 7.12
CA PRO A 30 22.86 -8.93 6.77
C PRO A 30 22.98 -8.71 5.25
N TYR A 31 22.48 -9.62 4.44
CA TYR A 31 22.53 -9.56 2.98
C TYR A 31 21.13 -9.47 2.39
N LYS A 32 20.55 -8.26 2.46
CA LYS A 32 19.22 -8.04 1.90
C LYS A 32 19.29 -7.90 0.38
N PRO A 33 18.38 -8.57 -0.35
CA PRO A 33 18.31 -8.41 -1.82
C PRO A 33 17.57 -7.15 -2.24
N PHE A 34 17.35 -6.22 -1.32
CA PHE A 34 16.66 -4.94 -1.55
C PHE A 34 17.17 -3.87 -0.59
N THR A 35 16.89 -2.62 -0.93
CA THR A 35 17.15 -1.47 -0.06
C THR A 35 15.82 -0.94 0.46
N ILE A 36 15.74 -0.68 1.75
CA ILE A 36 14.56 -0.06 2.35
C ILE A 36 14.67 1.45 2.16
N ALA A 37 13.78 2.00 1.34
CA ALA A 37 13.75 3.44 1.09
C ALA A 37 12.93 4.18 2.16
N ASP A 38 11.85 3.57 2.64
CA ASP A 38 10.97 4.17 3.63
C ASP A 38 10.14 3.10 4.33
N ARG A 39 9.62 3.46 5.50
CA ARG A 39 8.70 2.64 6.28
C ARG A 39 7.59 3.53 6.85
N VAL A 40 6.35 3.11 6.69
CA VAL A 40 5.18 3.86 7.15
C VAL A 40 4.26 2.94 7.94
N ILE A 41 3.74 3.42 9.06
CA ILE A 41 2.67 2.74 9.77
C ILE A 41 1.35 3.30 9.28
N ILE A 42 0.47 2.42 8.84
CA ILE A 42 -0.81 2.80 8.24
C ILE A 42 -1.95 2.26 9.10
N ARG A 43 -2.87 3.15 9.48
CA ARG A 43 -4.15 2.79 10.08
C ARG A 43 -5.23 3.28 9.15
N GLN A 44 -6.09 2.37 8.69
CA GLN A 44 -7.10 2.74 7.69
C GLN A 44 -8.48 2.20 8.06
N LEU A 45 -9.47 2.94 7.63
CA LEU A 45 -10.87 2.61 7.82
C LEU A 45 -11.54 2.59 6.45
N TRP A 46 -12.09 1.44 6.07
CA TRP A 46 -12.88 1.33 4.86
C TRP A 46 -14.29 1.83 5.14
N THR A 47 -14.70 2.85 4.42
CA THR A 47 -16.03 3.47 4.57
C THR A 47 -17.02 2.92 3.57
N TYR A 48 -16.53 2.35 2.47
CA TYR A 48 -17.37 1.75 1.45
C TYR A 48 -16.58 0.70 0.66
N ASN A 49 -17.20 -0.42 0.35
CA ASN A 49 -16.60 -1.45 -0.49
C ASN A 49 -17.68 -2.36 -1.06
N ASP A 50 -17.91 -2.28 -2.38
CA ASP A 50 -18.84 -3.17 -3.08
C ASP A 50 -18.08 -4.11 -4.06
N GLY A 51 -16.74 -4.19 -3.94
CA GLY A 51 -15.92 -5.01 -4.82
C GLY A 51 -15.46 -4.30 -6.09
N ILE A 52 -16.16 -3.27 -6.54
CA ILE A 52 -15.83 -2.46 -7.73
C ILE A 52 -15.33 -1.10 -7.28
N SER A 53 -16.07 -0.48 -6.38
CA SER A 53 -15.77 0.83 -5.82
C SER A 53 -15.44 0.68 -4.34
N ARG A 54 -14.34 1.28 -3.90
CA ARG A 54 -13.88 1.21 -2.50
C ARG A 54 -13.43 2.58 -2.05
N SER A 55 -13.84 2.95 -0.84
CA SER A 55 -13.43 4.23 -0.24
C SER A 55 -12.84 3.96 1.14
N ARG A 56 -11.80 4.72 1.48
CA ARG A 56 -11.16 4.64 2.80
C ARG A 56 -10.64 5.99 3.26
N ILE A 57 -10.50 6.13 4.56
CA ILE A 57 -9.66 7.16 5.17
C ILE A 57 -8.47 6.50 5.81
N ARG A 58 -7.36 7.21 5.88
CA ARG A 58 -6.08 6.64 6.28
C ARG A 58 -5.27 7.62 7.10
N GLU A 59 -4.70 7.11 8.18
CA GLU A 59 -3.68 7.80 8.98
C GLU A 59 -2.34 7.15 8.65
N LEU A 60 -1.33 7.96 8.32
CA LEU A 60 0.01 7.50 8.02
C LEU A 60 1.00 8.14 8.97
N VAL A 61 1.83 7.31 9.60
CA VAL A 61 2.92 7.77 10.47
C VAL A 61 4.23 7.34 9.83
N ASP A 62 5.07 8.29 9.45
CA ASP A 62 6.34 8.01 8.80
C ASP A 62 7.45 7.67 9.81
N ASN A 63 8.64 7.38 9.31
CA ASN A 63 9.80 7.04 10.14
C ASN A 63 10.22 8.17 11.10
N ASN A 64 9.86 9.41 10.80
CA ASN A 64 10.20 10.57 11.62
C ASN A 64 9.10 10.91 12.63
N GLY A 65 8.03 10.11 12.68
CA GLY A 65 6.89 10.35 13.55
C GLY A 65 5.91 11.39 13.04
N ASN A 66 6.04 11.84 11.79
CA ASN A 66 5.08 12.78 11.20
C ASN A 66 3.83 12.04 10.78
N THR A 67 2.68 12.61 11.13
CA THR A 67 1.37 12.01 10.83
C THR A 67 0.69 12.81 9.74
N THR A 68 0.18 12.11 8.73
CA THR A 68 -0.63 12.67 7.66
C THR A 68 -1.91 11.86 7.51
N TYR A 69 -2.93 12.48 6.91
CA TYR A 69 -4.24 11.87 6.72
C TYR A 69 -4.65 12.01 5.27
N THR A 70 -5.23 10.94 4.72
CA THR A 70 -5.71 10.92 3.34
C THR A 70 -7.09 10.28 3.25
N ALA A 71 -7.83 10.65 2.21
CA ALA A 71 -9.04 9.97 1.78
C ALA A 71 -8.84 9.48 0.35
N CYS A 72 -9.30 8.29 0.07
CA CYS A 72 -9.10 7.66 -1.22
C CYS A 72 -10.34 6.91 -1.66
N THR A 73 -10.66 7.00 -2.95
CA THR A 73 -11.67 6.17 -3.59
C THR A 73 -11.05 5.49 -4.80
N LYS A 74 -11.23 4.20 -4.91
CA LYS A 74 -10.72 3.38 -6.02
C LYS A 74 -11.86 2.75 -6.78
N TYR A 75 -11.78 2.79 -8.11
CA TYR A 75 -12.71 2.12 -9.01
C TYR A 75 -11.95 1.08 -9.83
N LYS A 76 -12.36 -0.17 -9.71
CA LYS A 76 -11.76 -1.26 -10.44
C LYS A 76 -12.28 -1.27 -11.89
N LEU A 77 -11.36 -1.21 -12.84
CA LEU A 77 -11.68 -1.29 -14.27
C LEU A 77 -11.63 -2.73 -14.78
N ASP A 78 -10.59 -3.46 -14.37
CA ASP A 78 -10.41 -4.87 -14.67
C ASP A 78 -9.50 -5.49 -13.60
N LYS A 79 -9.00 -6.70 -13.82
CA LYS A 79 -8.21 -7.44 -12.85
C LYS A 79 -6.98 -6.68 -12.35
N ASP A 80 -6.30 -5.96 -13.24
CA ASP A 80 -5.00 -5.32 -12.96
C ASP A 80 -5.04 -3.80 -13.03
N ASN A 81 -6.16 -3.20 -13.40
CA ASN A 81 -6.27 -1.76 -13.60
C ASN A 81 -7.39 -1.16 -12.76
N GLN A 82 -7.10 0.00 -12.18
CA GLN A 82 -8.06 0.75 -11.39
C GLN A 82 -7.82 2.26 -11.53
N ILE A 83 -8.86 3.03 -11.27
CA ILE A 83 -8.77 4.49 -11.16
C ILE A 83 -8.76 4.82 -9.68
N GLU A 84 -7.84 5.67 -9.28
CA GLU A 84 -7.70 6.11 -7.90
C GLU A 84 -7.88 7.62 -7.80
N PHE A 85 -8.73 8.03 -6.84
CA PHE A 85 -8.89 9.42 -6.42
C PHE A 85 -8.39 9.53 -5.01
N GLU A 86 -7.31 10.28 -4.79
CA GLU A 86 -6.73 10.46 -3.47
C GLU A 86 -6.54 11.94 -3.17
N ARG A 87 -6.82 12.33 -1.94
CA ARG A 87 -6.55 13.69 -1.47
C ARG A 87 -6.10 13.68 -0.01
N PRO A 88 -5.25 14.64 0.39
CA PRO A 88 -5.00 14.85 1.81
C PRO A 88 -6.25 15.41 2.48
N ILE A 89 -6.44 15.06 3.75
CA ILE A 89 -7.51 15.59 4.59
C ILE A 89 -6.93 16.12 5.89
N LEU A 90 -7.70 16.96 6.57
CA LEU A 90 -7.31 17.49 7.86
C LEU A 90 -7.56 16.47 8.97
N PRO A 91 -6.81 16.53 10.09
CA PRO A 91 -7.08 15.68 11.25
C PRO A 91 -8.54 15.74 11.71
N ALA A 92 -9.15 16.92 11.67
CA ALA A 92 -10.56 17.09 12.05
C ALA A 92 -11.52 16.36 11.10
N GLU A 93 -11.22 16.34 9.80
CA GLU A 93 -12.00 15.58 8.82
C GLU A 93 -11.89 14.08 9.11
N PHE A 94 -10.68 13.62 9.38
CA PHE A 94 -10.44 12.22 9.72
C PHE A 94 -11.27 11.82 10.94
N ALA A 95 -11.21 12.62 12.00
CA ALA A 95 -11.96 12.36 13.24
C ALA A 95 -13.48 12.38 13.00
N SER A 96 -13.97 13.30 12.18
CA SER A 96 -15.40 13.39 11.85
C SER A 96 -15.89 12.17 11.09
N VAL A 97 -15.14 11.72 10.10
CA VAL A 97 -15.49 10.51 9.35
C VAL A 97 -15.43 9.28 10.26
N ARG A 98 -14.37 9.18 11.08
CA ARG A 98 -14.23 8.09 12.03
C ARG A 98 -15.43 7.97 12.97
N SER A 99 -15.98 9.08 13.42
CA SER A 99 -17.11 9.10 14.33
C SER A 99 -18.41 8.54 13.71
N LEU A 100 -18.51 8.52 12.39
CA LEU A 100 -19.63 7.92 11.67
C LEU A 100 -19.59 6.38 11.65
N TYR A 101 -18.44 5.80 11.98
CA TYR A 101 -18.22 4.35 11.92
C TYR A 101 -17.64 3.85 13.25
N PRO A 102 -18.37 4.05 14.38
CA PRO A 102 -17.79 3.80 15.71
C PRO A 102 -17.47 2.34 15.99
N ASN A 103 -18.14 1.42 15.30
CA ASN A 103 -17.95 -0.02 15.51
C ASN A 103 -17.02 -0.68 14.50
N THR A 104 -16.49 0.08 13.57
CA THR A 104 -15.56 -0.45 12.56
C THR A 104 -14.13 -0.39 13.11
N VAL A 105 -13.44 -1.52 13.02
CA VAL A 105 -12.06 -1.64 13.48
C VAL A 105 -11.11 -1.15 12.38
N PHE A 106 -10.06 -0.43 12.80
CA PHE A 106 -9.01 -0.04 11.87
C PHE A 106 -8.25 -1.26 11.34
N ASP A 107 -7.95 -1.24 10.05
CA ASP A 107 -6.99 -2.14 9.44
C ASP A 107 -5.61 -1.48 9.59
N GLU A 108 -4.74 -2.13 10.35
CA GLU A 108 -3.40 -1.61 10.64
C GLU A 108 -2.33 -2.45 9.95
N LYS A 109 -1.37 -1.76 9.34
CA LYS A 109 -0.25 -2.42 8.68
C LYS A 109 1.01 -1.57 8.73
N VAL A 110 2.14 -2.24 8.61
CA VAL A 110 3.44 -1.60 8.39
C VAL A 110 3.77 -1.76 6.92
N ARG A 111 4.05 -0.66 6.27
CA ARG A 111 4.38 -0.62 4.84
C ARG A 111 5.85 -0.29 4.65
N PHE A 112 6.53 -1.13 3.89
CA PHE A 112 7.91 -0.90 3.48
C PHE A 112 7.93 -0.52 2.00
N TYR A 113 8.64 0.56 1.69
CA TYR A 113 8.95 0.93 0.32
C TYR A 113 10.37 0.44 0.05
N ILE A 114 10.53 -0.48 -0.88
CA ILE A 114 11.83 -1.08 -1.18
C ILE A 114 12.22 -0.87 -2.63
N LEU A 115 13.54 -0.84 -2.86
CA LEU A 115 14.13 -0.81 -4.18
C LEU A 115 14.93 -2.09 -4.39
N THR A 116 14.81 -2.67 -5.58
CA THR A 116 15.49 -3.93 -5.94
C THR A 116 16.50 -3.67 -7.04
N LYS A 117 17.49 -4.57 -7.16
CA LYS A 117 18.49 -4.49 -8.24
C LYS A 117 17.86 -4.75 -9.61
N GLU A 118 16.85 -5.60 -9.64
CA GLU A 118 16.17 -5.99 -10.88
C GLU A 118 15.33 -4.86 -11.47
N SER A 119 14.79 -3.99 -10.61
CA SER A 119 13.98 -2.83 -11.02
C SER A 119 14.32 -1.62 -10.15
N PRO A 120 15.50 -0.99 -10.37
CA PRO A 120 16.03 0.00 -9.43
C PRO A 120 15.29 1.32 -9.39
N ASN A 121 14.43 1.59 -10.38
CA ASN A 121 13.69 2.85 -10.48
C ASN A 121 12.22 2.71 -10.06
N ILE A 122 11.83 1.56 -9.56
CA ILE A 122 10.44 1.27 -9.20
C ILE A 122 10.39 0.86 -7.73
N TYR A 123 9.51 1.50 -6.97
CA TYR A 123 9.26 1.08 -5.60
C TYR A 123 8.36 -0.16 -5.58
N PHE A 124 8.80 -1.16 -4.84
CA PHE A 124 7.95 -2.27 -4.45
C PHE A 124 7.44 -1.96 -3.05
N VAL A 125 6.17 -2.16 -2.83
CA VAL A 125 5.52 -1.90 -1.56
C VAL A 125 5.24 -3.23 -0.89
N VAL A 126 5.71 -3.40 0.33
CA VAL A 126 5.48 -4.63 1.11
C VAL A 126 4.70 -4.27 2.36
N ASP A 127 3.51 -4.83 2.48
CA ASP A 127 2.62 -4.63 3.63
C ASP A 127 2.64 -5.84 4.55
N LEU A 128 2.87 -5.58 5.83
CA LEU A 128 2.81 -6.59 6.89
C LEU A 128 1.71 -6.21 7.88
N ARG A 129 0.87 -7.18 8.21
CA ARG A 129 -0.16 -7.05 9.25
C ARG A 129 0.12 -8.03 10.38
N ALA A 130 -0.11 -7.59 11.63
CA ALA A 130 0.04 -8.47 12.79
C ALA A 130 -0.95 -9.64 12.75
N THR A 131 -2.09 -9.44 12.08
CA THR A 131 -3.20 -10.40 12.02
C THR A 131 -3.10 -11.37 10.84
N SER A 132 -2.05 -11.30 10.05
CA SER A 132 -1.88 -12.15 8.86
C SER A 132 -0.50 -12.79 8.86
N ASP A 133 -0.42 -14.01 8.35
CA ASP A 133 0.84 -14.72 8.12
C ASP A 133 1.40 -14.46 6.72
N GLU A 134 0.76 -13.58 5.96
CA GLU A 134 1.19 -13.23 4.61
C GLU A 134 1.75 -11.82 4.56
N ALA A 135 2.79 -11.65 3.74
CA ALA A 135 3.26 -10.35 3.29
C ALA A 135 2.63 -10.09 1.92
N VAL A 136 2.14 -8.90 1.69
CA VAL A 136 1.57 -8.50 0.41
C VAL A 136 2.54 -7.56 -0.28
N VAL A 137 2.97 -7.93 -1.48
CA VAL A 137 3.86 -7.11 -2.31
C VAL A 137 3.04 -6.52 -3.45
N GLU A 138 3.08 -5.20 -3.56
CA GLU A 138 2.39 -4.48 -4.61
C GLU A 138 3.37 -3.64 -5.41
N ILE A 139 3.20 -3.62 -6.73
CA ILE A 139 4.03 -2.82 -7.62
C ILE A 139 3.07 -2.00 -8.47
N GLU A 140 3.08 -0.70 -8.26
CA GLU A 140 2.31 0.25 -9.06
C GLU A 140 3.22 0.78 -10.17
N CYS A 141 2.83 0.61 -11.40
CA CYS A 141 3.63 1.01 -12.55
C CYS A 141 2.76 1.45 -13.71
N GLY A 142 3.36 2.15 -14.65
CA GLY A 142 2.69 2.47 -15.90
C GLY A 142 2.47 1.20 -16.72
N ARG A 143 1.42 1.20 -17.53
CA ARG A 143 1.00 0.03 -18.31
C ARG A 143 2.10 -0.52 -19.20
N ASP A 144 2.93 0.37 -19.75
CA ASP A 144 4.03 0.03 -20.66
C ASP A 144 5.38 -0.08 -19.94
N THR A 145 5.37 0.01 -18.62
CA THR A 145 6.59 -0.08 -17.83
C THR A 145 7.02 -1.53 -17.71
N LEU A 146 8.25 -1.81 -18.09
CA LEU A 146 8.84 -3.13 -17.91
C LEU A 146 9.33 -3.28 -16.47
N VAL A 147 8.77 -4.25 -15.75
CA VAL A 147 9.16 -4.56 -14.38
C VAL A 147 9.75 -5.96 -14.34
N LYS A 148 10.96 -6.06 -13.80
CA LYS A 148 11.57 -7.37 -13.51
C LYS A 148 11.30 -7.72 -12.05
N ILE A 149 10.64 -8.85 -11.84
CA ILE A 149 10.29 -9.30 -10.49
C ILE A 149 11.43 -10.16 -9.94
N PRO A 150 11.98 -9.80 -8.77
CA PRO A 150 13.03 -10.59 -8.14
C PRO A 150 12.59 -12.02 -7.85
N LYS A 151 13.54 -12.94 -7.91
CA LYS A 151 13.27 -14.38 -7.67
C LYS A 151 12.72 -14.64 -6.27
N TRP A 152 13.17 -13.90 -5.26
CA TRP A 152 12.67 -14.12 -3.90
C TRP A 152 11.16 -13.85 -3.79
N ILE A 153 10.60 -13.05 -4.70
CA ILE A 153 9.15 -12.86 -4.79
C ILE A 153 8.51 -14.00 -5.58
N THR A 154 8.96 -14.26 -6.81
CA THR A 154 8.31 -15.24 -7.69
C THR A 154 8.40 -16.66 -7.18
N GLU A 155 9.53 -17.04 -6.57
CA GLU A 155 9.74 -18.38 -6.04
C GLU A 155 8.94 -18.66 -4.77
N ASN A 156 8.53 -17.63 -4.04
CA ASN A 156 7.78 -17.76 -2.79
C ASN A 156 6.32 -17.32 -2.92
N ALA A 157 5.90 -16.88 -4.09
CA ALA A 157 4.54 -16.40 -4.30
C ALA A 157 3.52 -17.50 -4.05
N LEU A 158 2.54 -17.19 -3.22
CA LEU A 158 1.44 -18.08 -2.91
C LEU A 158 0.45 -18.10 -4.07
N LYS A 159 -0.13 -19.26 -4.33
CA LYS A 159 -1.16 -19.39 -5.35
C LYS A 159 -2.42 -18.69 -4.87
N LYS A 160 -3.07 -18.06 -5.82
CA LYS A 160 -4.36 -17.42 -5.58
C LYS A 160 -5.45 -18.48 -5.36
#